data_942a40b611d1dfb7b281e296ac1b6199
#
_entry.id   942a40b611d1dfb7b281e296ac1b6199
#
_cell.length_a   1.000
_cell.length_b   1.000
_cell.length_c   1.000
_cell.angle_alpha   90.00
_cell.angle_beta   90.00
_cell.angle_gamma   90.00
#
_symmetry.space_group_name_H-M   'P 1'
#
loop_
_entity.id
_entity.type
_entity.pdbx_description
1 polymer ?
#
loop_
_entity_poly.entity_id
_entity_poly.type
_entity_poly.pdbx_seq_one_letter_code
_entity_poly.pdbx_strand_id
1 'polypeptide(L)'
;MKDVAFVVIFLISTVGSIQAQQMFQRFSGMDIGNPELKGSFQFDKEKQQFILHGSGYNIWYGRDAFYFVSQEVSGDFILSANLKFLGEGVEPHRKMGLMIRNSKTEGAVYMDGAIHGDGFTALQYREKDNDETLEIASGIKVPDFVQVERKDDEFILRLSKNGEPLTEVGRVKLEMSSSVLAGMFISSHNEKVVEKAQFWNVRLEKPAVEGDNGYQKPSPSRLEVLNIETGNRRVVYETETHIEAPNWSRDGKFLIYNSGGILYKYDLKKQTPEKINTGFATSINNDHGISFDGKMLAISNNTDQDGKRHSLIYTVPLKGGTPQKVTSKGPSYWHGWSPDDRWLTYCAERDGNYDVYKIPAEGGEEIRLTTTKGLDDGPEYSPDGKIIYFNSVRSGSMEIWCMKPDGSEQQQVTDDAFQNWFAHPSPDGRWLMMISYLPEVPAGSHPRNQRVMLRLMSVTDRKIKSVAFLYGGQGTINVPSWSPDSKKVAFVSYTY
;
A
#
# COMPACT_ATOMS: atom_id res chain seq x y z
N MET A 1 59.44 -26.28 6.71
CA MET A 1 58.36 -25.75 5.89
C MET A 1 57.17 -25.60 6.83
N LYS A 2 56.80 -24.36 7.15
CA LYS A 2 55.70 -24.04 8.09
C LYS A 2 54.46 -23.80 7.29
N ASP A 3 53.43 -24.59 7.50
CA ASP A 3 52.12 -24.43 6.91
C ASP A 3 51.44 -23.21 7.53
N VAL A 4 51.08 -22.22 6.70
CA VAL A 4 50.28 -21.07 7.08
C VAL A 4 48.84 -21.37 6.68
N ALA A 5 48.02 -21.66 7.68
CA ALA A 5 46.57 -21.79 7.50
C ALA A 5 45.93 -20.40 7.36
N PHE A 6 45.38 -20.10 6.18
CA PHE A 6 44.53 -18.92 5.95
C PHE A 6 43.15 -19.18 6.58
N VAL A 7 42.83 -18.48 7.66
CA VAL A 7 41.48 -18.40 8.19
C VAL A 7 40.73 -17.34 7.39
N VAL A 8 39.83 -17.76 6.51
CA VAL A 8 38.89 -16.87 5.84
C VAL A 8 37.73 -16.58 6.80
N ILE A 9 37.76 -15.43 7.43
CA ILE A 9 36.63 -14.93 8.23
C ILE A 9 35.54 -14.44 7.25
N PHE A 10 34.47 -15.22 7.11
CA PHE A 10 33.24 -14.75 6.46
C PHE A 10 32.58 -13.73 7.39
N LEU A 11 32.76 -12.45 7.07
CA LEU A 11 31.92 -11.39 7.58
C LEU A 11 30.52 -11.55 6.96
N ILE A 12 29.63 -12.24 7.65
CA ILE A 12 28.20 -12.24 7.36
C ILE A 12 27.71 -10.87 7.78
N SER A 13 27.59 -9.96 6.81
CA SER A 13 27.03 -8.64 7.02
C SER A 13 25.54 -8.77 7.36
N THR A 14 25.14 -8.24 8.50
CA THR A 14 23.75 -8.03 8.96
C THR A 14 23.11 -6.89 8.14
N VAL A 15 22.94 -7.07 6.84
CA VAL A 15 22.42 -6.03 5.93
C VAL A 15 20.88 -5.94 5.96
N GLY A 16 20.18 -6.97 6.46
CA GLY A 16 18.72 -7.08 6.35
C GLY A 16 17.89 -6.18 7.28
N SER A 17 18.40 -5.76 8.43
CA SER A 17 17.62 -4.97 9.43
C SER A 17 17.76 -3.45 9.27
N ILE A 18 18.63 -2.99 8.38
CA ILE A 18 18.98 -1.57 8.22
C ILE A 18 18.03 -0.87 7.22
N GLN A 19 17.53 -1.58 6.20
CA GLN A 19 16.82 -0.95 5.08
C GLN A 19 15.41 -0.43 5.40
N ALA A 20 14.57 -1.20 6.10
CA ALA A 20 13.20 -0.75 6.43
C ALA A 20 13.12 0.46 7.37
N GLN A 21 14.23 0.86 7.99
CA GLN A 21 14.34 2.01 8.89
C GLN A 21 14.93 3.26 8.22
N GLN A 22 15.53 3.14 7.04
CA GLN A 22 16.24 4.26 6.39
C GLN A 22 15.30 5.41 6.04
N MET A 23 14.06 5.13 5.63
CA MET A 23 13.07 6.15 5.30
C MET A 23 12.80 7.11 6.47
N PHE A 24 12.64 6.57 7.68
CA PHE A 24 12.33 7.37 8.86
C PHE A 24 13.55 8.09 9.45
N GLN A 25 14.76 7.59 9.19
CA GLN A 25 16.02 8.20 9.66
C GLN A 25 16.36 9.52 8.92
N ARG A 26 15.72 9.78 7.78
CA ARG A 26 15.93 11.02 7.01
C ARG A 26 15.19 12.22 7.63
N PHE A 27 14.19 11.98 8.48
CA PHE A 27 13.47 13.05 9.16
C PHE A 27 14.30 13.64 10.31
N SER A 28 14.42 14.94 10.32
CA SER A 28 15.10 15.72 11.37
C SER A 28 14.18 16.80 11.93
N GLY A 29 14.25 17.03 13.23
CA GLY A 29 13.45 18.04 13.91
C GLY A 29 14.17 19.35 14.06
N MET A 30 13.43 20.46 13.93
CA MET A 30 13.92 21.82 14.15
C MET A 30 12.82 22.76 14.59
N ASP A 31 13.16 23.79 15.35
CA ASP A 31 12.31 24.94 15.55
C ASP A 31 12.43 25.88 14.34
N ILE A 32 11.29 26.31 13.80
CA ILE A 32 11.19 27.42 12.86
C ILE A 32 10.86 28.66 13.70
N GLY A 33 11.48 29.78 13.37
CA GLY A 33 11.45 30.95 14.23
C GLY A 33 12.23 30.71 15.54
N ASN A 34 11.90 31.46 16.57
CA ASN A 34 12.56 31.32 17.83
C ASN A 34 11.53 31.17 18.98
N PRO A 35 10.79 30.03 19.05
CA PRO A 35 9.82 29.82 20.13
C PRO A 35 10.51 29.81 21.51
N GLU A 36 9.84 30.33 22.54
CA GLU A 36 10.39 30.37 23.91
C GLU A 36 10.68 28.94 24.41
N LEU A 37 9.77 28.00 24.16
CA LEU A 37 9.93 26.61 24.55
C LEU A 37 10.32 25.78 23.32
N LYS A 38 11.50 25.14 23.42
CA LYS A 38 12.04 24.35 22.33
C LYS A 38 11.24 23.06 22.04
N GLY A 39 11.06 22.77 20.78
CA GLY A 39 10.40 21.56 20.34
C GLY A 39 11.28 20.32 20.43
N SER A 40 10.65 19.16 20.37
CA SER A 40 11.32 17.87 20.28
C SER A 40 10.41 16.84 19.61
N PHE A 41 10.98 15.70 19.17
CA PHE A 41 10.20 14.57 18.71
C PHE A 41 10.76 13.25 19.22
N GLN A 42 9.90 12.24 19.24
CA GLN A 42 10.24 10.85 19.52
C GLN A 42 9.75 9.98 18.34
N PHE A 43 10.53 8.98 17.97
CA PHE A 43 10.14 7.99 16.98
C PHE A 43 10.10 6.59 17.60
N ASP A 44 8.89 6.00 17.65
CA ASP A 44 8.70 4.60 18.04
C ASP A 44 9.00 3.71 16.83
N LYS A 45 10.12 3.00 16.87
CA LYS A 45 10.59 2.13 15.78
C LYS A 45 9.69 0.90 15.56
N GLU A 46 9.07 0.37 16.60
CA GLU A 46 8.23 -0.82 16.50
C GLU A 46 6.88 -0.48 15.85
N LYS A 47 6.30 0.65 16.24
CA LYS A 47 5.03 1.13 15.69
C LYS A 47 5.19 2.00 14.45
N GLN A 48 6.41 2.47 14.16
CA GLN A 48 6.72 3.45 13.12
C GLN A 48 5.86 4.72 13.26
N GLN A 49 5.89 5.31 14.44
CA GLN A 49 5.09 6.47 14.82
C GLN A 49 5.96 7.58 15.37
N PHE A 50 5.58 8.82 15.05
CA PHE A 50 6.20 10.03 15.58
C PHE A 50 5.32 10.66 16.64
N ILE A 51 5.92 11.16 17.71
CA ILE A 51 5.28 12.04 18.69
C ILE A 51 6.06 13.34 18.67
N LEU A 52 5.41 14.42 18.26
CA LEU A 52 5.98 15.75 18.22
C LEU A 52 5.53 16.54 19.46
N HIS A 53 6.44 17.32 20.00
CA HIS A 53 6.23 18.28 21.07
C HIS A 53 6.66 19.63 20.52
N GLY A 54 5.79 20.63 20.52
CA GLY A 54 6.14 21.96 20.01
C GLY A 54 5.35 23.06 20.64
N SER A 55 5.98 24.22 20.75
CA SER A 55 5.35 25.48 21.07
C SER A 55 5.37 26.40 19.85
N GLY A 56 5.02 27.63 20.01
CA GLY A 56 5.16 28.64 18.98
C GLY A 56 3.97 29.57 18.88
N TYR A 57 4.25 30.76 18.39
CA TYR A 57 3.27 31.83 18.27
C TYR A 57 2.17 31.51 17.25
N ASN A 58 2.55 31.21 16.01
CA ASN A 58 1.63 30.94 14.91
C ASN A 58 2.40 30.66 13.61
N ILE A 59 1.64 30.36 12.56
CA ILE A 59 2.08 30.30 11.15
C ILE A 59 1.06 31.15 10.38
N TRP A 60 1.26 32.51 10.32
CA TRP A 60 0.26 33.41 9.74
C TRP A 60 0.85 34.69 9.14
N TYR A 61 1.14 35.72 9.88
CA TYR A 61 1.50 37.09 9.41
C TYR A 61 2.95 37.23 8.90
N GLY A 62 3.39 36.47 7.92
CA GLY A 62 4.79 36.56 7.44
C GLY A 62 5.84 36.16 8.46
N ARG A 63 5.43 35.72 9.64
CA ARG A 63 6.27 35.28 10.75
C ARG A 63 5.79 33.95 11.28
N ASP A 64 6.69 32.98 11.31
CA ASP A 64 6.37 31.63 11.75
C ASP A 64 7.13 31.25 13.01
N ALA A 65 6.43 30.62 13.97
CA ALA A 65 7.06 30.01 15.15
C ALA A 65 6.37 28.68 15.44
N PHE A 66 7.09 27.56 15.19
CA PHE A 66 6.56 26.20 15.36
C PHE A 66 7.68 25.16 15.35
N TYR A 67 7.37 23.92 15.71
CA TYR A 67 8.28 22.79 15.59
C TYR A 67 8.00 21.97 14.32
N PHE A 68 9.06 21.67 13.55
CA PHE A 68 8.99 21.01 12.26
C PHE A 68 9.88 19.76 12.21
N VAL A 69 9.31 18.61 11.87
CA VAL A 69 10.03 17.35 11.64
C VAL A 69 9.96 17.02 10.16
N SER A 70 11.03 17.24 9.43
CA SER A 70 11.05 17.23 7.97
C SER A 70 12.28 16.56 7.40
N GLN A 71 12.20 16.26 6.10
CA GLN A 71 13.32 15.89 5.27
C GLN A 71 13.33 16.74 4.00
N GLU A 72 14.50 16.83 3.37
CA GLU A 72 14.65 17.47 2.07
C GLU A 72 14.18 16.55 0.95
N VAL A 73 13.37 17.07 0.03
CA VAL A 73 12.77 16.32 -1.08
C VAL A 73 12.81 17.13 -2.35
N SER A 74 13.18 16.49 -3.47
CA SER A 74 13.23 17.12 -4.79
C SER A 74 12.24 16.45 -5.75
N GLY A 75 11.70 17.26 -6.68
CA GLY A 75 10.74 16.84 -7.71
C GLY A 75 9.35 16.58 -7.15
N ASP A 76 8.57 15.78 -7.85
CA ASP A 76 7.22 15.42 -7.47
C ASP A 76 7.19 14.40 -6.35
N PHE A 77 6.27 14.56 -5.42
CA PHE A 77 6.08 13.62 -4.31
C PHE A 77 4.70 13.75 -3.66
N ILE A 78 4.33 12.71 -2.94
CA ILE A 78 3.15 12.63 -2.10
C ILE A 78 3.63 12.38 -0.66
N LEU A 79 3.29 13.27 0.27
CA LEU A 79 3.50 13.06 1.70
C LEU A 79 2.14 12.84 2.37
N SER A 80 2.01 11.75 3.10
CA SER A 80 0.77 11.40 3.78
C SER A 80 1.00 10.90 5.19
N ALA A 81 0.01 11.07 6.06
CA ALA A 81 0.02 10.55 7.42
C ALA A 81 -1.38 10.47 8.00
N ASN A 82 -1.55 9.56 8.96
CA ASN A 82 -2.59 9.70 9.97
C ASN A 82 -2.05 10.55 11.12
N LEU A 83 -2.92 11.35 11.75
CA LEU A 83 -2.48 12.25 12.80
C LEU A 83 -3.59 12.56 13.80
N LYS A 84 -3.19 12.94 15.02
CA LYS A 84 -4.09 13.42 16.07
C LYS A 84 -3.34 14.24 17.11
N PHE A 85 -4.02 15.20 17.73
CA PHE A 85 -3.53 15.81 18.96
C PHE A 85 -3.50 14.81 20.13
N LEU A 86 -2.57 14.98 21.04
CA LEU A 86 -2.51 14.26 22.31
C LEU A 86 -2.82 15.24 23.44
N GLY A 87 -3.94 15.01 24.14
CA GLY A 87 -4.45 15.91 25.16
C GLY A 87 -5.44 16.97 24.65
N GLU A 88 -6.16 17.59 25.56
CA GLU A 88 -7.21 18.58 25.24
C GLU A 88 -6.63 19.90 24.70
N GLY A 89 -5.40 20.25 25.14
CA GLY A 89 -4.76 21.53 24.82
C GLY A 89 -5.37 22.71 25.49
N VAL A 90 -4.76 23.88 25.28
CA VAL A 90 -5.19 25.14 25.96
C VAL A 90 -5.64 26.20 24.96
N GLU A 91 -5.35 26.03 23.68
CA GLU A 91 -5.59 27.04 22.64
C GLU A 91 -6.34 26.40 21.43
N PRO A 92 -7.54 26.92 21.07
CA PRO A 92 -8.32 26.36 19.95
C PRO A 92 -7.61 26.53 18.60
N HIS A 93 -6.73 27.51 18.48
CA HIS A 93 -5.96 27.73 17.25
C HIS A 93 -4.60 27.01 17.20
N ARG A 94 -4.28 26.17 18.20
CA ARG A 94 -3.13 25.27 18.07
C ARG A 94 -3.24 24.48 16.77
N LYS A 95 -2.12 24.21 16.10
CA LYS A 95 -2.11 23.58 14.78
C LYS A 95 -1.19 22.37 14.75
N MET A 96 -1.60 21.36 14.02
CA MET A 96 -0.73 20.27 13.57
C MET A 96 -1.06 19.95 12.12
N GLY A 97 -0.13 19.31 11.41
CA GLY A 97 -0.40 18.89 10.04
C GLY A 97 0.83 18.43 9.28
N LEU A 98 0.65 18.37 7.96
CA LEU A 98 1.74 18.13 7.01
C LEU A 98 2.04 19.42 6.26
N MET A 99 3.32 19.69 6.04
CA MET A 99 3.79 20.92 5.39
C MET A 99 4.83 20.64 4.34
N ILE A 100 4.78 21.41 3.26
CA ILE A 100 5.81 21.56 2.24
C ILE A 100 6.30 23.00 2.31
N ARG A 101 7.60 23.21 2.51
CA ARG A 101 8.19 24.52 2.79
C ARG A 101 9.48 24.76 2.01
N ASN A 102 9.63 25.95 1.47
CA ASN A 102 10.77 26.27 0.61
C ASN A 102 12.10 26.31 1.38
N SER A 103 12.10 26.77 2.65
CA SER A 103 13.32 26.88 3.45
C SER A 103 13.02 26.85 4.95
N LYS A 104 14.08 26.94 5.78
CA LYS A 104 14.01 27.04 7.24
C LYS A 104 13.74 28.46 7.75
N THR A 105 13.72 29.44 6.86
CA THR A 105 13.57 30.86 7.24
C THR A 105 12.17 31.14 7.73
N GLU A 106 12.02 31.95 8.81
CA GLU A 106 10.72 32.53 9.16
C GLU A 106 10.10 33.19 7.93
N GLY A 107 8.81 33.08 7.74
CA GLY A 107 8.16 33.71 6.61
C GLY A 107 8.42 33.08 5.24
N ALA A 108 9.09 31.93 5.13
CA ALA A 108 9.31 31.25 3.85
C ALA A 108 7.99 30.87 3.16
N VAL A 109 8.00 30.77 1.82
CA VAL A 109 6.93 30.20 1.01
C VAL A 109 6.62 28.78 1.51
N TYR A 110 5.34 28.45 1.69
CA TYR A 110 4.90 27.14 2.14
C TYR A 110 3.46 26.82 1.71
N MET A 111 3.12 25.56 1.75
CA MET A 111 1.74 25.05 1.83
C MET A 111 1.64 24.00 2.91
N ASP A 112 0.51 23.95 3.61
CA ASP A 112 0.22 22.90 4.55
C ASP A 112 -1.24 22.44 4.54
N GLY A 113 -1.48 21.28 5.15
CA GLY A 113 -2.79 20.83 5.58
C GLY A 113 -2.87 20.98 7.09
N ALA A 114 -3.35 22.11 7.57
CA ALA A 114 -3.44 22.45 8.99
C ALA A 114 -4.74 21.97 9.62
N ILE A 115 -4.63 21.26 10.75
CA ILE A 115 -5.75 20.91 11.62
C ILE A 115 -5.61 21.74 12.91
N HIS A 116 -6.63 22.51 13.25
CA HIS A 116 -6.68 23.33 14.44
C HIS A 116 -7.24 22.55 15.64
N GLY A 117 -6.99 23.08 16.84
CA GLY A 117 -7.46 22.49 18.10
C GLY A 117 -8.98 22.45 18.24
N ASP A 118 -9.71 23.38 17.62
CA ASP A 118 -11.16 23.43 17.53
C ASP A 118 -11.73 22.53 16.42
N GLY A 119 -10.85 21.86 15.67
CA GLY A 119 -11.19 20.97 14.57
C GLY A 119 -11.31 21.66 13.21
N PHE A 120 -11.18 22.97 13.11
CA PHE A 120 -11.08 23.65 11.82
C PHE A 120 -9.90 23.06 11.03
N THR A 121 -10.10 22.87 9.73
CA THR A 121 -9.09 22.28 8.85
C THR A 121 -9.04 23.03 7.54
N ALA A 122 -7.84 23.35 7.06
CA ALA A 122 -7.64 24.12 5.85
C ALA A 122 -6.35 23.75 5.11
N LEU A 123 -6.30 24.04 3.81
CA LEU A 123 -5.09 24.26 3.08
C LEU A 123 -4.64 25.70 3.40
N GLN A 124 -3.50 25.86 4.07
CA GLN A 124 -2.91 27.18 4.31
C GLN A 124 -1.63 27.32 3.46
N TYR A 125 -1.36 28.51 2.95
CA TYR A 125 -0.20 28.74 2.08
C TYR A 125 0.25 30.18 2.08
N ARG A 126 1.50 30.39 1.70
CA ARG A 126 2.14 31.70 1.51
C ARG A 126 2.81 31.71 0.14
N GLU A 127 2.48 32.70 -0.67
CA GLU A 127 2.93 32.79 -2.06
C GLU A 127 4.34 33.35 -2.21
N LYS A 128 4.74 34.27 -1.33
CA LYS A 128 6.07 34.90 -1.33
C LYS A 128 6.62 34.97 0.08
N ASP A 129 7.93 35.03 0.20
CA ASP A 129 8.59 35.17 1.50
C ASP A 129 8.10 36.44 2.23
N ASN A 130 7.73 36.27 3.49
CA ASN A 130 7.22 37.29 4.41
C ASN A 130 5.83 37.87 4.09
N ASP A 131 5.12 37.33 3.11
CA ASP A 131 3.73 37.67 2.87
C ASP A 131 2.81 37.06 3.96
N GLU A 132 1.57 37.53 3.99
CA GLU A 132 0.53 36.94 4.84
C GLU A 132 0.15 35.54 4.34
N THR A 133 -0.31 34.71 5.24
CA THR A 133 -0.85 33.40 4.93
C THR A 133 -2.27 33.52 4.35
N LEU A 134 -2.53 32.80 3.31
CA LEU A 134 -3.85 32.59 2.70
C LEU A 134 -4.39 31.20 3.07
N GLU A 135 -5.70 31.00 2.97
CA GLU A 135 -6.29 29.70 3.27
C GLU A 135 -7.47 29.32 2.37
N ILE A 136 -7.63 28.01 2.16
CA ILE A 136 -8.81 27.37 1.59
C ILE A 136 -9.39 26.45 2.65
N ALA A 137 -10.53 26.84 3.24
CA ALA A 137 -11.17 26.07 4.29
C ALA A 137 -11.73 24.75 3.79
N SER A 138 -11.56 23.68 4.58
CA SER A 138 -12.16 22.38 4.31
C SER A 138 -13.55 22.26 4.93
N GLY A 139 -14.45 21.54 4.24
CA GLY A 139 -15.71 21.07 4.83
C GLY A 139 -15.49 19.90 5.83
N ILE A 140 -14.34 19.22 5.79
CA ILE A 140 -14.01 18.10 6.68
C ILE A 140 -13.32 18.65 7.93
N LYS A 141 -13.98 18.49 9.08
CA LYS A 141 -13.40 18.83 10.40
C LYS A 141 -12.75 17.63 11.04
N VAL A 142 -11.59 17.84 11.65
CA VAL A 142 -10.82 16.78 12.34
C VAL A 142 -10.66 15.54 11.45
N PRO A 143 -10.00 15.65 10.30
CA PRO A 143 -9.66 14.49 9.50
C PRO A 143 -8.71 13.58 10.30
N ASP A 144 -8.74 12.28 10.02
CA ASP A 144 -7.81 11.32 10.60
C ASP A 144 -6.68 10.93 9.63
N PHE A 145 -6.75 11.39 8.38
CA PHE A 145 -5.71 11.23 7.38
C PHE A 145 -5.55 12.48 6.53
N VAL A 146 -4.31 12.89 6.34
CA VAL A 146 -3.89 14.05 5.54
C VAL A 146 -2.91 13.62 4.48
N GLN A 147 -3.08 14.14 3.28
CA GLN A 147 -2.17 13.97 2.16
C GLN A 147 -1.88 15.33 1.53
N VAL A 148 -0.60 15.69 1.44
CA VAL A 148 -0.11 16.82 0.66
C VAL A 148 0.72 16.31 -0.51
N GLU A 149 0.56 16.92 -1.67
CA GLU A 149 1.23 16.51 -2.89
C GLU A 149 1.85 17.71 -3.59
N ARG A 150 3.06 17.52 -4.10
CA ARG A 150 3.67 18.39 -5.09
C ARG A 150 3.65 17.70 -6.44
N LYS A 151 3.10 18.38 -7.44
CA LYS A 151 3.19 18.00 -8.85
C LYS A 151 3.62 19.24 -9.64
N ASP A 152 4.88 19.29 -10.07
CA ASP A 152 5.52 20.47 -10.65
C ASP A 152 5.42 21.70 -9.73
N ASP A 153 4.68 22.74 -10.15
CA ASP A 153 4.37 23.95 -9.39
C ASP A 153 3.00 23.91 -8.67
N GLU A 154 2.26 22.81 -8.80
CA GLU A 154 0.98 22.61 -8.13
C GLU A 154 1.16 21.87 -6.79
N PHE A 155 0.48 22.39 -5.76
CA PHE A 155 0.45 21.83 -4.42
C PHE A 155 -1.00 21.54 -4.03
N ILE A 156 -1.26 20.31 -3.60
CA ILE A 156 -2.62 19.80 -3.44
C ILE A 156 -2.79 19.25 -2.02
N LEU A 157 -3.92 19.60 -1.37
CA LEU A 157 -4.33 18.99 -0.10
C LEU A 157 -5.50 18.06 -0.33
N ARG A 158 -5.38 16.83 0.20
CA ARG A 158 -6.49 15.87 0.29
C ARG A 158 -6.63 15.35 1.72
N LEU A 159 -7.86 15.13 2.12
CA LEU A 159 -8.23 14.68 3.46
C LEU A 159 -9.13 13.46 3.39
N SER A 160 -9.04 12.59 4.41
CA SER A 160 -10.02 11.56 4.69
C SER A 160 -10.39 11.55 6.17
N LYS A 161 -11.62 11.14 6.45
CA LYS A 161 -12.14 10.95 7.80
C LYS A 161 -12.95 9.67 7.87
N ASN A 162 -12.76 8.89 8.93
CA ASN A 162 -13.50 7.64 9.21
C ASN A 162 -13.40 6.57 8.11
N GLY A 163 -12.32 6.60 7.31
CA GLY A 163 -12.12 5.66 6.21
C GLY A 163 -12.91 6.00 4.93
N GLU A 164 -13.46 7.20 4.84
CA GLU A 164 -14.01 7.70 3.56
C GLU A 164 -12.89 7.87 2.53
N PRO A 165 -13.21 7.82 1.23
CA PRO A 165 -12.25 8.14 0.17
C PRO A 165 -11.64 9.54 0.34
N LEU A 166 -10.44 9.74 -0.24
CA LEU A 166 -9.79 11.05 -0.23
C LEU A 166 -10.62 12.11 -0.94
N THR A 167 -10.83 13.23 -0.26
CA THR A 167 -11.46 14.43 -0.81
C THR A 167 -10.41 15.52 -1.00
N GLU A 168 -10.32 16.08 -2.21
CA GLU A 168 -9.48 17.24 -2.47
C GLU A 168 -10.10 18.48 -1.84
N VAL A 169 -9.33 19.16 -0.98
CA VAL A 169 -9.74 20.44 -0.37
C VAL A 169 -9.47 21.61 -1.31
N GLY A 170 -8.32 21.57 -1.97
CA GLY A 170 -7.89 22.58 -2.91
C GLY A 170 -6.49 22.32 -3.44
N ARG A 171 -6.13 23.16 -4.42
CA ARG A 171 -4.81 23.21 -5.03
C ARG A 171 -4.36 24.63 -5.25
N VAL A 172 -3.08 24.86 -5.13
CA VAL A 172 -2.44 26.18 -5.32
C VAL A 172 -1.19 26.04 -6.15
N LYS A 173 -0.84 27.07 -6.90
CA LYS A 173 0.42 27.16 -7.62
C LYS A 173 1.38 28.03 -6.84
N LEU A 174 2.55 27.50 -6.51
CA LEU A 174 3.58 28.20 -5.74
C LEU A 174 4.94 28.08 -6.43
N GLU A 175 5.66 29.17 -6.51
CA GLU A 175 7.04 29.16 -6.93
C GLU A 175 7.94 28.71 -5.80
N MET A 176 8.33 27.42 -5.81
CA MET A 176 9.26 26.86 -4.84
C MET A 176 10.49 26.29 -5.54
N SER A 177 11.60 26.21 -4.80
CA SER A 177 12.83 25.56 -5.24
C SER A 177 12.57 24.11 -5.69
N SER A 178 13.45 23.59 -6.54
CA SER A 178 13.40 22.17 -6.94
C SER A 178 13.51 21.23 -5.73
N SER A 179 14.25 21.61 -4.71
CA SER A 179 14.37 20.94 -3.42
C SER A 179 13.64 21.74 -2.34
N VAL A 180 12.79 21.08 -1.57
CA VAL A 180 11.96 21.67 -0.52
C VAL A 180 12.04 20.82 0.76
N LEU A 181 11.60 21.38 1.89
CA LEU A 181 11.41 20.64 3.13
C LEU A 181 9.96 20.13 3.19
N ALA A 182 9.79 18.82 3.39
CA ALA A 182 8.48 18.19 3.54
C ALA A 182 8.41 17.40 4.84
N GLY A 183 7.34 17.57 5.62
CA GLY A 183 7.26 16.90 6.92
C GLY A 183 6.00 17.23 7.74
N MET A 184 6.11 16.91 9.01
CA MET A 184 5.07 17.04 10.03
C MET A 184 5.37 18.26 10.90
N PHE A 185 4.34 19.02 11.28
CA PHE A 185 4.53 20.19 12.13
C PHE A 185 3.53 20.25 13.29
N ILE A 186 3.89 21.01 14.32
CA ILE A 186 3.03 21.38 15.44
C ILE A 186 3.35 22.78 15.92
N SER A 187 2.32 23.59 16.19
CA SER A 187 2.38 24.90 16.85
C SER A 187 1.33 24.98 17.93
N SER A 188 1.68 25.43 19.11
CA SER A 188 0.74 25.56 20.23
C SER A 188 -0.16 26.79 20.13
N HIS A 189 0.16 27.75 19.29
CA HIS A 189 -0.45 29.09 19.25
C HIS A 189 -0.36 29.81 20.62
N ASN A 190 0.59 29.37 21.46
CA ASN A 190 0.90 29.93 22.77
C ASN A 190 2.35 29.62 23.14
N GLU A 191 3.22 30.65 23.12
CA GLU A 191 4.66 30.48 23.30
C GLU A 191 5.06 29.88 24.68
N LYS A 192 4.15 29.89 25.65
CA LYS A 192 4.37 29.38 27.02
C LYS A 192 3.87 27.93 27.19
N VAL A 193 3.33 27.30 26.16
CA VAL A 193 2.76 25.98 26.23
C VAL A 193 3.37 25.06 25.16
N VAL A 194 3.71 23.84 25.56
CA VAL A 194 4.11 22.78 24.62
C VAL A 194 2.92 21.87 24.37
N GLU A 195 2.45 21.83 23.14
CA GLU A 195 1.43 20.91 22.67
C GLU A 195 2.04 19.63 22.13
N LYS A 196 1.23 18.58 22.00
CA LYS A 196 1.67 17.26 21.55
C LYS A 196 0.78 16.75 20.41
N ALA A 197 1.42 16.17 19.39
CA ALA A 197 0.73 15.48 18.30
C ALA A 197 1.39 14.14 17.99
N GLN A 198 0.57 13.19 17.60
CA GLN A 198 0.99 11.87 17.13
C GLN A 198 0.75 11.77 15.62
N PHE A 199 1.76 11.25 14.90
CA PHE A 199 1.69 10.93 13.47
C PHE A 199 2.08 9.48 13.26
N TRP A 200 1.28 8.76 12.48
CA TRP A 200 1.59 7.37 12.11
C TRP A 200 1.24 7.15 10.64
N ASN A 201 1.68 6.00 10.09
CA ASN A 201 1.56 5.73 8.66
C ASN A 201 2.17 6.84 7.77
N VAL A 202 3.20 7.52 8.29
CA VAL A 202 3.89 8.58 7.54
C VAL A 202 4.54 7.95 6.31
N ARG A 203 4.15 8.39 5.12
CA ARG A 203 4.71 7.93 3.85
C ARG A 203 5.07 9.13 2.98
N LEU A 204 6.28 9.07 2.46
CA LEU A 204 6.72 9.92 1.37
C LEU A 204 6.92 9.00 0.17
N GLU A 205 6.13 9.23 -0.86
CA GLU A 205 6.07 8.43 -2.07
C GLU A 205 6.44 9.32 -3.27
N LYS A 206 7.29 8.83 -4.14
CA LYS A 206 7.60 9.50 -5.40
C LYS A 206 6.86 8.78 -6.51
N PRO A 207 5.93 9.44 -7.21
CA PRO A 207 5.28 8.88 -8.39
C PRO A 207 6.27 8.58 -9.50
N ALA A 208 5.95 7.63 -10.37
CA ALA A 208 6.68 7.40 -11.60
C ALA A 208 6.61 8.64 -12.49
N VAL A 209 7.63 8.85 -13.30
CA VAL A 209 7.60 9.89 -14.34
C VAL A 209 6.45 9.61 -15.30
N GLU A 210 5.76 10.65 -15.73
CA GLU A 210 4.63 10.54 -16.67
C GLU A 210 5.03 9.73 -17.92
N GLY A 211 4.19 8.75 -18.26
CA GLY A 211 4.45 7.80 -19.36
C GLY A 211 5.25 6.54 -18.96
N ASP A 212 5.81 6.46 -17.76
CA ASP A 212 6.40 5.23 -17.25
C ASP A 212 5.29 4.30 -16.70
N ASN A 213 5.05 3.23 -17.40
CA ASN A 213 4.04 2.23 -17.02
C ASN A 213 4.53 1.22 -15.97
N GLY A 214 5.75 1.40 -15.42
CA GLY A 214 6.34 0.52 -14.41
C GLY A 214 6.89 -0.81 -14.94
N TYR A 215 6.84 -1.04 -16.26
CA TYR A 215 7.38 -2.26 -16.88
C TYR A 215 8.76 -2.08 -17.48
N GLN A 216 9.19 -0.85 -17.72
CA GLN A 216 10.48 -0.52 -18.33
C GLN A 216 11.62 -0.43 -17.31
N LYS A 217 11.31 -0.01 -16.08
CA LYS A 217 12.26 0.08 -14.96
C LYS A 217 11.69 -0.61 -13.73
N PRO A 218 12.53 -1.27 -12.92
CA PRO A 218 12.09 -1.77 -11.62
C PRO A 218 11.57 -0.62 -10.76
N SER A 219 10.40 -0.80 -10.15
CA SER A 219 9.86 0.14 -9.16
C SER A 219 10.43 -0.23 -7.80
N PRO A 220 11.18 0.65 -7.13
CA PRO A 220 11.51 0.45 -5.72
C PRO A 220 10.25 0.18 -4.92
N SER A 221 10.29 -0.78 -4.03
CA SER A 221 9.09 -1.34 -3.42
C SER A 221 9.21 -1.44 -1.91
N ARG A 222 8.09 -1.28 -1.23
CA ARG A 222 7.94 -1.51 0.21
C ARG A 222 6.97 -2.65 0.45
N LEU A 223 7.43 -3.70 1.12
CA LEU A 223 6.57 -4.74 1.69
C LEU A 223 6.01 -4.20 3.00
N GLU A 224 4.70 -4.11 3.08
CA GLU A 224 4.01 -3.53 4.21
C GLU A 224 3.03 -4.51 4.86
N VAL A 225 2.79 -4.30 6.14
CA VAL A 225 1.77 -5.02 6.92
C VAL A 225 0.84 -4.02 7.58
N LEU A 226 -0.44 -4.08 7.24
CA LEU A 226 -1.51 -3.32 7.86
C LEU A 226 -2.19 -4.14 8.96
N ASN A 227 -2.32 -3.61 10.15
CA ASN A 227 -3.20 -4.16 11.20
C ASN A 227 -4.59 -3.50 11.05
N ILE A 228 -5.63 -4.29 10.77
CA ILE A 228 -6.98 -3.76 10.48
C ILE A 228 -7.71 -3.24 11.72
N GLU A 229 -7.32 -3.67 12.93
CA GLU A 229 -7.92 -3.21 14.18
C GLU A 229 -7.40 -1.84 14.60
N THR A 230 -6.10 -1.59 14.40
CA THR A 230 -5.43 -0.34 14.81
C THR A 230 -5.24 0.66 13.67
N GLY A 231 -5.38 0.23 12.42
CA GLY A 231 -5.06 1.01 11.23
C GLY A 231 -3.56 1.27 11.03
N ASN A 232 -2.68 0.62 11.80
CA ASN A 232 -1.25 0.86 11.71
C ASN A 232 -0.61 0.08 10.55
N ARG A 233 0.08 0.79 9.65
CA ARG A 233 0.86 0.25 8.52
C ARG A 233 2.33 0.23 8.89
N ARG A 234 2.97 -0.92 8.75
CA ARG A 234 4.42 -1.07 9.00
C ARG A 234 5.12 -1.48 7.73
N VAL A 235 6.16 -0.76 7.35
CA VAL A 235 7.14 -1.22 6.36
C VAL A 235 7.98 -2.30 7.03
N VAL A 236 7.91 -3.52 6.53
CA VAL A 236 8.69 -4.66 7.05
C VAL A 236 9.93 -4.94 6.20
N TYR A 237 9.89 -4.54 4.91
CA TYR A 237 11.02 -4.65 4.00
C TYR A 237 10.96 -3.55 2.95
N GLU A 238 12.08 -2.95 2.62
CA GLU A 238 12.25 -1.95 1.56
C GLU A 238 13.35 -2.41 0.61
N THR A 239 13.17 -2.25 -0.69
CA THR A 239 14.11 -2.70 -1.71
C THR A 239 14.05 -1.82 -2.95
N GLU A 240 15.20 -1.64 -3.61
CA GLU A 240 15.30 -0.96 -4.90
C GLU A 240 14.78 -1.83 -6.08
N THR A 241 14.50 -3.10 -5.83
CA THR A 241 13.94 -4.00 -6.83
C THR A 241 12.42 -4.03 -6.75
N HIS A 242 11.77 -4.29 -7.88
CA HIS A 242 10.34 -4.51 -7.91
C HIS A 242 9.99 -5.83 -7.23
N ILE A 243 9.08 -5.77 -6.25
CA ILE A 243 8.46 -6.93 -5.62
C ILE A 243 6.94 -6.81 -5.72
N GLU A 244 6.22 -7.93 -5.67
CA GLU A 244 4.77 -7.93 -5.84
C GLU A 244 4.10 -9.12 -5.15
N ALA A 245 2.78 -8.98 -4.89
CA ALA A 245 1.87 -10.05 -4.50
C ALA A 245 2.28 -10.82 -3.23
N PRO A 246 2.32 -10.20 -2.05
CA PRO A 246 2.72 -10.86 -0.83
C PRO A 246 1.64 -11.82 -0.32
N ASN A 247 2.06 -13.01 0.10
CA ASN A 247 1.21 -14.10 0.57
C ASN A 247 1.66 -14.54 1.96
N TRP A 248 0.75 -14.62 2.95
CA TRP A 248 1.08 -15.06 4.31
C TRP A 248 1.22 -16.58 4.39
N SER A 249 2.24 -17.05 5.13
CA SER A 249 2.30 -18.44 5.54
C SER A 249 1.18 -18.79 6.52
N ARG A 250 0.70 -20.03 6.49
CA ARG A 250 -0.37 -20.51 7.37
C ARG A 250 0.01 -20.52 8.85
N ASP A 251 1.31 -20.55 9.18
CA ASP A 251 1.83 -20.41 10.55
C ASP A 251 2.14 -18.96 10.96
N GLY A 252 1.94 -18.00 10.06
CA GLY A 252 2.12 -16.57 10.30
C GLY A 252 3.56 -16.09 10.40
N LYS A 253 4.57 -16.94 10.10
CA LYS A 253 5.98 -16.62 10.35
C LYS A 253 6.68 -15.92 9.21
N PHE A 254 6.19 -16.06 7.98
CA PHE A 254 6.83 -15.49 6.80
C PHE A 254 5.80 -15.04 5.76
N LEU A 255 6.27 -14.21 4.84
CA LEU A 255 5.57 -13.82 3.63
C LEU A 255 6.27 -14.44 2.42
N ILE A 256 5.50 -14.78 1.39
CA ILE A 256 6.06 -15.09 0.06
C ILE A 256 5.73 -13.92 -0.85
N TYR A 257 6.66 -13.52 -1.69
CA TYR A 257 6.45 -12.51 -2.71
C TYR A 257 7.21 -12.86 -4.00
N ASN A 258 6.78 -12.29 -5.12
CA ASN A 258 7.48 -12.40 -6.40
C ASN A 258 8.46 -11.22 -6.59
N SER A 259 9.60 -11.49 -7.19
CA SER A 259 10.51 -10.49 -7.75
C SER A 259 11.22 -11.04 -8.98
N GLY A 260 11.01 -10.39 -10.12
CA GLY A 260 11.66 -10.78 -11.37
C GLY A 260 11.36 -12.20 -11.85
N GLY A 261 10.17 -12.72 -11.55
CA GLY A 261 9.75 -14.08 -11.93
C GLY A 261 10.20 -15.17 -10.96
N ILE A 262 10.75 -14.80 -9.81
CA ILE A 262 11.25 -15.71 -8.77
C ILE A 262 10.47 -15.47 -7.48
N LEU A 263 10.12 -16.53 -6.77
CA LEU A 263 9.49 -16.43 -5.46
C LEU A 263 10.54 -16.37 -4.34
N TYR A 264 10.26 -15.50 -3.39
CA TYR A 264 11.06 -15.32 -2.18
C TYR A 264 10.21 -15.53 -0.94
N LYS A 265 10.78 -16.19 0.05
CA LYS A 265 10.25 -16.29 1.40
C LYS A 265 10.91 -15.22 2.26
N TYR A 266 10.13 -14.31 2.83
CA TYR A 266 10.59 -13.29 3.75
C TYR A 266 10.25 -13.66 5.18
N ASP A 267 11.26 -14.00 5.99
CA ASP A 267 11.09 -14.34 7.40
C ASP A 267 10.83 -13.06 8.22
N LEU A 268 9.65 -12.96 8.84
CA LEU A 268 9.22 -11.77 9.57
C LEU A 268 10.03 -11.50 10.85
N LYS A 269 10.64 -12.53 11.45
CA LYS A 269 11.48 -12.38 12.64
C LYS A 269 12.93 -12.07 12.27
N LYS A 270 13.48 -12.77 11.29
CA LYS A 270 14.86 -12.57 10.82
C LYS A 270 15.01 -11.36 9.92
N GLN A 271 13.90 -10.90 9.32
CA GLN A 271 13.83 -9.80 8.35
C GLN A 271 14.75 -10.01 7.14
N THR A 272 14.80 -11.23 6.62
CA THR A 272 15.65 -11.63 5.50
C THR A 272 14.85 -12.39 4.47
N PRO A 273 15.04 -12.08 3.16
CA PRO A 273 14.47 -12.85 2.07
C PRO A 273 15.33 -14.08 1.75
N GLU A 274 14.68 -15.18 1.40
CA GLU A 274 15.29 -16.42 0.94
C GLU A 274 14.59 -16.87 -0.34
N LYS A 275 15.35 -17.21 -1.38
CA LYS A 275 14.79 -17.70 -2.65
C LYS A 275 14.17 -19.07 -2.49
N ILE A 276 12.94 -19.25 -2.99
CA ILE A 276 12.30 -20.56 -3.08
C ILE A 276 12.76 -21.25 -4.37
N ASN A 277 13.20 -22.49 -4.27
CA ASN A 277 13.57 -23.28 -5.44
C ASN A 277 12.29 -23.79 -6.14
N THR A 278 11.94 -23.20 -7.26
CA THR A 278 10.80 -23.58 -8.09
C THR A 278 11.23 -24.31 -9.37
N GLY A 279 12.41 -24.97 -9.34
CA GLY A 279 12.92 -25.75 -10.47
C GLY A 279 13.03 -24.93 -11.76
N PHE A 280 12.37 -25.37 -12.82
CA PHE A 280 12.36 -24.68 -14.12
C PHE A 280 11.46 -23.44 -14.16
N ALA A 281 10.53 -23.27 -13.22
CA ALA A 281 9.61 -22.15 -13.20
C ALA A 281 10.32 -20.90 -12.66
N THR A 282 10.86 -20.09 -13.58
CA THR A 282 11.65 -18.88 -13.31
C THR A 282 11.08 -17.64 -14.02
N SER A 283 9.90 -17.74 -14.53
CA SER A 283 9.14 -16.66 -15.17
C SER A 283 7.73 -16.55 -14.55
N ILE A 284 7.66 -16.71 -13.23
CA ILE A 284 6.42 -16.66 -12.48
C ILE A 284 5.91 -15.22 -12.49
N ASN A 285 4.62 -15.05 -12.78
CA ASN A 285 3.96 -13.74 -12.63
C ASN A 285 3.55 -13.50 -11.16
N ASN A 286 2.74 -12.50 -10.88
CA ASN A 286 2.29 -12.19 -9.53
C ASN A 286 1.26 -13.18 -8.94
N ASP A 287 0.71 -14.10 -9.75
CA ASP A 287 -0.35 -15.00 -9.31
C ASP A 287 0.25 -16.28 -8.71
N HIS A 288 0.33 -16.32 -7.40
CA HIS A 288 0.83 -17.46 -6.64
C HIS A 288 0.18 -17.52 -5.26
N GLY A 289 0.12 -18.71 -4.66
CA GLY A 289 -0.41 -18.82 -3.31
C GLY A 289 -0.27 -20.18 -2.66
N ILE A 290 -0.33 -20.16 -1.35
CA ILE A 290 -0.12 -21.31 -0.47
C ILE A 290 -1.45 -22.06 -0.28
N SER A 291 -1.44 -23.38 -0.40
CA SER A 291 -2.56 -24.28 -0.05
C SER A 291 -3.06 -24.07 1.38
N PHE A 292 -4.28 -24.44 1.68
CA PHE A 292 -4.83 -24.31 3.04
C PHE A 292 -4.10 -25.17 4.07
N ASP A 293 -3.61 -26.36 3.66
CA ASP A 293 -2.79 -27.21 4.53
C ASP A 293 -1.34 -26.73 4.69
N GLY A 294 -0.96 -25.67 3.95
CA GLY A 294 0.37 -25.04 4.03
C GLY A 294 1.52 -25.84 3.41
N LYS A 295 1.24 -26.87 2.59
CA LYS A 295 2.29 -27.74 2.05
C LYS A 295 2.68 -27.45 0.61
N MET A 296 1.76 -26.88 -0.18
CA MET A 296 1.93 -26.64 -1.60
C MET A 296 1.86 -25.15 -1.94
N LEU A 297 2.45 -24.79 -3.06
CA LEU A 297 2.26 -23.54 -3.77
C LEU A 297 1.59 -23.84 -5.11
N ALA A 298 0.60 -23.04 -5.50
CA ALA A 298 0.19 -22.88 -6.88
C ALA A 298 0.90 -21.63 -7.43
N ILE A 299 1.36 -21.71 -8.68
CA ILE A 299 2.11 -20.66 -9.36
C ILE A 299 1.65 -20.54 -10.81
N SER A 300 1.57 -19.33 -11.33
CA SER A 300 1.38 -19.04 -12.74
C SER A 300 2.74 -18.71 -13.36
N ASN A 301 3.22 -19.58 -14.25
CA ASN A 301 4.54 -19.42 -14.88
C ASN A 301 4.41 -19.25 -16.39
N ASN A 302 5.08 -18.24 -16.94
CA ASN A 302 5.16 -18.05 -18.38
C ASN A 302 6.00 -19.16 -19.00
N THR A 303 5.36 -19.95 -19.87
CA THR A 303 5.92 -21.17 -20.45
C THR A 303 5.78 -21.09 -21.97
N ASP A 304 6.82 -21.50 -22.69
CA ASP A 304 6.74 -21.62 -24.15
C ASP A 304 6.01 -22.92 -24.51
N GLN A 305 4.92 -22.77 -25.24
CA GLN A 305 4.11 -23.87 -25.72
C GLN A 305 3.72 -23.60 -27.20
N ASP A 306 4.02 -24.51 -28.11
CA ASP A 306 3.70 -24.43 -29.54
C ASP A 306 4.18 -23.12 -30.20
N GLY A 307 5.36 -22.65 -29.82
CA GLY A 307 5.98 -21.40 -30.29
C GLY A 307 5.34 -20.12 -29.78
N LYS A 308 4.46 -20.21 -28.79
CA LYS A 308 3.86 -19.06 -28.08
C LYS A 308 4.15 -19.14 -26.61
N ARG A 309 4.36 -17.98 -26.00
CA ARG A 309 4.57 -17.86 -24.57
C ARG A 309 3.23 -17.61 -23.88
N HIS A 310 2.81 -18.53 -23.01
CA HIS A 310 1.57 -18.45 -22.26
C HIS A 310 1.82 -18.61 -20.75
N SER A 311 1.01 -17.96 -19.92
CA SER A 311 0.91 -18.28 -18.51
C SER A 311 0.20 -19.63 -18.35
N LEU A 312 0.82 -20.56 -17.63
CA LEU A 312 0.25 -21.85 -17.25
C LEU A 312 0.39 -22.05 -15.73
N ILE A 313 -0.56 -22.77 -15.16
CA ILE A 313 -0.59 -23.04 -13.72
C ILE A 313 0.16 -24.34 -13.42
N TYR A 314 0.97 -24.27 -12.38
CA TYR A 314 1.72 -25.37 -11.81
C TYR A 314 1.52 -25.45 -10.29
N THR A 315 1.67 -26.63 -9.72
CA THR A 315 1.82 -26.80 -8.26
C THR A 315 3.23 -27.25 -7.94
N VAL A 316 3.76 -26.81 -6.81
CA VAL A 316 5.10 -27.17 -6.33
C VAL A 316 5.08 -27.23 -4.79
N PRO A 317 5.84 -28.15 -4.14
CA PRO A 317 5.93 -28.14 -2.68
C PRO A 317 6.40 -26.77 -2.13
N LEU A 318 5.81 -26.31 -1.02
CA LEU A 318 6.19 -25.04 -0.38
C LEU A 318 7.69 -24.96 -0.04
N LYS A 319 8.32 -26.10 0.29
CA LYS A 319 9.76 -26.22 0.53
C LYS A 319 10.62 -26.13 -0.73
N GLY A 320 9.98 -26.03 -1.89
CA GLY A 320 10.62 -26.06 -3.20
C GLY A 320 10.71 -27.46 -3.81
N GLY A 321 10.97 -27.51 -5.11
CA GLY A 321 11.08 -28.76 -5.89
C GLY A 321 10.76 -28.53 -7.36
N THR A 322 10.46 -29.63 -8.06
CA THR A 322 10.06 -29.57 -9.47
C THR A 322 8.57 -29.31 -9.59
N PRO A 323 8.13 -28.22 -10.29
CA PRO A 323 6.74 -27.94 -10.51
C PRO A 323 6.02 -29.03 -11.32
N GLN A 324 4.77 -29.32 -10.94
CA GLN A 324 3.87 -30.19 -11.66
C GLN A 324 2.84 -29.34 -12.42
N LYS A 325 2.67 -29.61 -13.71
CA LYS A 325 1.77 -28.87 -14.58
C LYS A 325 0.32 -29.22 -14.25
N VAL A 326 -0.52 -28.18 -14.05
CA VAL A 326 -1.94 -28.34 -13.76
C VAL A 326 -2.79 -28.02 -14.99
N THR A 327 -2.59 -26.83 -15.63
CA THR A 327 -3.35 -26.44 -16.83
C THR A 327 -2.63 -26.84 -18.10
N SER A 328 -3.35 -27.39 -19.06
CA SER A 328 -2.81 -27.76 -20.39
C SER A 328 -2.93 -26.64 -21.40
N LYS A 329 -3.85 -25.69 -21.22
CA LYS A 329 -4.13 -24.56 -22.10
C LYS A 329 -3.74 -23.24 -21.44
N GLY A 330 -3.22 -22.31 -22.22
CA GLY A 330 -2.89 -20.94 -21.81
C GLY A 330 -3.61 -19.89 -22.66
N PRO A 331 -3.72 -18.65 -22.16
CA PRO A 331 -3.29 -18.23 -20.84
C PRO A 331 -4.20 -18.72 -19.71
N SER A 332 -3.62 -18.96 -18.56
CA SER A 332 -4.31 -19.32 -17.31
C SER A 332 -3.57 -18.67 -16.14
N TYR A 333 -4.28 -17.94 -15.29
CA TYR A 333 -3.77 -17.13 -14.18
C TYR A 333 -4.42 -17.59 -12.87
N TRP A 334 -3.62 -18.13 -11.97
CA TRP A 334 -4.10 -18.67 -10.69
C TRP A 334 -4.54 -17.54 -9.74
N HIS A 335 -5.62 -17.80 -8.95
CA HIS A 335 -6.07 -16.88 -7.92
C HIS A 335 -6.46 -17.54 -6.60
N GLY A 336 -6.89 -18.79 -6.59
CA GLY A 336 -7.38 -19.39 -5.34
C GLY A 336 -7.22 -20.89 -5.23
N TRP A 337 -7.06 -21.37 -4.00
CA TRP A 337 -7.24 -22.75 -3.59
C TRP A 337 -8.62 -22.94 -2.99
N SER A 338 -9.27 -24.10 -3.20
CA SER A 338 -10.40 -24.47 -2.38
C SER A 338 -9.95 -24.81 -0.95
N PRO A 339 -10.78 -24.60 0.10
CA PRO A 339 -10.39 -24.86 1.49
C PRO A 339 -10.02 -26.32 1.79
N ASP A 340 -10.43 -27.26 0.95
CA ASP A 340 -10.08 -28.68 1.02
C ASP A 340 -8.85 -29.06 0.18
N ASP A 341 -8.18 -28.05 -0.41
CA ASP A 341 -6.99 -28.17 -1.28
C ASP A 341 -7.18 -29.03 -2.53
N ARG A 342 -8.42 -29.37 -2.91
CA ARG A 342 -8.69 -30.23 -4.07
C ARG A 342 -8.85 -29.46 -5.38
N TRP A 343 -9.18 -28.16 -5.33
CA TRP A 343 -9.46 -27.35 -6.51
C TRP A 343 -8.62 -26.10 -6.53
N LEU A 344 -8.23 -25.68 -7.74
CA LEU A 344 -7.69 -24.36 -8.05
C LEU A 344 -8.73 -23.55 -8.81
N THR A 345 -8.88 -22.27 -8.46
CA THR A 345 -9.64 -21.30 -9.25
C THR A 345 -8.68 -20.34 -9.94
N TYR A 346 -9.04 -19.94 -11.14
CA TYR A 346 -8.17 -19.15 -12.00
C TYR A 346 -8.97 -18.37 -13.04
N CYS A 347 -8.35 -17.31 -13.58
CA CYS A 347 -8.81 -16.61 -14.77
C CYS A 347 -8.15 -17.22 -16.00
N ALA A 348 -8.90 -17.41 -17.09
CA ALA A 348 -8.36 -17.91 -18.34
C ALA A 348 -9.10 -17.36 -19.54
N GLU A 349 -8.32 -17.08 -20.61
CA GLU A 349 -8.91 -16.79 -21.91
C GLU A 349 -9.22 -18.08 -22.65
N ARG A 350 -10.48 -18.25 -23.00
CA ARG A 350 -10.96 -19.29 -23.90
C ARG A 350 -11.98 -18.65 -24.86
N ASP A 351 -11.88 -19.01 -26.12
CA ASP A 351 -12.81 -18.52 -27.15
C ASP A 351 -12.92 -16.99 -27.24
N GLY A 352 -11.82 -16.27 -26.91
CA GLY A 352 -11.74 -14.81 -26.98
C GLY A 352 -12.40 -14.06 -25.82
N ASN A 353 -12.71 -14.75 -24.72
CA ASN A 353 -13.23 -14.15 -23.49
C ASN A 353 -12.43 -14.62 -22.26
N TYR A 354 -12.20 -13.71 -21.32
CA TYR A 354 -11.59 -14.03 -20.04
C TYR A 354 -12.68 -14.35 -19.03
N ASP A 355 -12.65 -15.57 -18.51
CA ASP A 355 -13.64 -16.07 -17.57
C ASP A 355 -12.99 -16.77 -16.37
N VAL A 356 -13.80 -16.96 -15.34
CA VAL A 356 -13.43 -17.76 -14.17
C VAL A 356 -13.60 -19.26 -14.47
N TYR A 357 -12.56 -19.99 -14.13
CA TYR A 357 -12.49 -21.46 -14.23
C TYR A 357 -12.09 -22.07 -12.90
N LYS A 358 -12.38 -23.36 -12.74
CA LYS A 358 -11.76 -24.22 -11.72
C LYS A 358 -11.25 -25.51 -12.34
N ILE A 359 -10.22 -26.11 -11.71
CA ILE A 359 -9.61 -27.36 -12.12
C ILE A 359 -9.17 -28.15 -10.90
N PRO A 360 -9.16 -29.51 -10.91
CA PRO A 360 -8.53 -30.25 -9.84
C PRO A 360 -7.06 -29.86 -9.64
N ALA A 361 -6.58 -29.77 -8.41
CA ALA A 361 -5.22 -29.32 -8.10
C ALA A 361 -4.13 -30.23 -8.71
N GLU A 362 -4.47 -31.47 -9.01
CA GLU A 362 -3.60 -32.46 -9.67
C GLU A 362 -3.67 -32.36 -11.21
N GLY A 363 -4.51 -31.45 -11.75
CA GLY A 363 -4.81 -31.35 -13.17
C GLY A 363 -6.03 -32.17 -13.59
N GLY A 364 -6.40 -32.09 -14.86
CA GLY A 364 -7.57 -32.79 -15.40
C GLY A 364 -8.45 -31.89 -16.26
N GLU A 365 -9.75 -32.09 -16.20
CA GLU A 365 -10.74 -31.31 -16.97
C GLU A 365 -11.01 -29.96 -16.29
N GLU A 366 -10.90 -28.85 -17.05
CA GLU A 366 -11.24 -27.52 -16.59
C GLU A 366 -12.76 -27.29 -16.64
N ILE A 367 -13.31 -26.65 -15.61
CA ILE A 367 -14.73 -26.32 -15.52
C ILE A 367 -14.87 -24.80 -15.58
N ARG A 368 -15.55 -24.29 -16.61
CA ARG A 368 -15.86 -22.87 -16.77
C ARG A 368 -17.02 -22.50 -15.83
N LEU A 369 -16.83 -21.46 -15.01
CA LEU A 369 -17.82 -21.02 -14.02
C LEU A 369 -18.55 -19.74 -14.45
N THR A 370 -17.95 -18.90 -15.30
CA THR A 370 -18.58 -17.72 -15.87
C THR A 370 -18.56 -17.75 -17.38
N THR A 371 -19.52 -17.07 -18.02
CA THR A 371 -19.69 -17.04 -19.50
C THR A 371 -20.15 -15.66 -19.98
N THR A 372 -20.19 -14.67 -19.11
CA THR A 372 -20.63 -13.31 -19.44
C THR A 372 -19.56 -12.64 -20.29
N LYS A 373 -20.00 -11.89 -21.33
CA LYS A 373 -19.08 -11.14 -22.17
C LYS A 373 -18.33 -10.08 -21.35
N GLY A 374 -17.03 -10.02 -21.49
CA GLY A 374 -16.12 -9.13 -20.79
C GLY A 374 -15.18 -9.87 -19.87
N LEU A 375 -14.38 -9.14 -19.11
CA LEU A 375 -13.39 -9.71 -18.19
C LEU A 375 -14.05 -10.12 -16.88
N ASP A 376 -13.92 -11.41 -16.55
CA ASP A 376 -14.12 -11.95 -15.20
C ASP A 376 -12.78 -12.49 -14.70
N ASP A 377 -12.33 -12.05 -13.51
CA ASP A 377 -10.98 -12.31 -12.99
C ASP A 377 -10.96 -12.49 -11.46
N GLY A 378 -9.81 -12.83 -10.90
CA GLY A 378 -9.51 -12.81 -9.47
C GLY A 378 -10.37 -13.74 -8.59
N PRO A 379 -10.68 -15.01 -9.01
CA PRO A 379 -11.55 -15.86 -8.22
C PRO A 379 -10.88 -16.42 -6.97
N GLU A 380 -11.48 -16.17 -5.81
CA GLU A 380 -11.03 -16.69 -4.52
C GLU A 380 -12.19 -17.29 -3.70
N TYR A 381 -11.96 -18.45 -3.10
CA TYR A 381 -12.93 -19.11 -2.24
C TYR A 381 -13.10 -18.40 -0.88
N SER A 382 -14.32 -18.34 -0.37
CA SER A 382 -14.55 -18.08 1.04
C SER A 382 -13.93 -19.20 1.91
N PRO A 383 -13.52 -18.90 3.16
CA PRO A 383 -12.88 -19.90 4.03
C PRO A 383 -13.72 -21.14 4.32
N ASP A 384 -15.05 -21.03 4.26
CA ASP A 384 -15.98 -22.16 4.43
C ASP A 384 -16.28 -22.90 3.11
N GLY A 385 -15.71 -22.46 1.99
CA GLY A 385 -15.84 -23.07 0.67
C GLY A 385 -17.20 -22.93 0.00
N LYS A 386 -18.11 -22.10 0.53
CA LYS A 386 -19.47 -21.98 0.00
C LYS A 386 -19.63 -20.90 -1.07
N ILE A 387 -18.70 -19.95 -1.14
CA ILE A 387 -18.73 -18.81 -2.04
C ILE A 387 -17.38 -18.73 -2.78
N ILE A 388 -17.42 -18.33 -4.04
CA ILE A 388 -16.27 -17.81 -4.79
C ILE A 388 -16.53 -16.33 -5.04
N TYR A 389 -15.65 -15.46 -4.55
CA TYR A 389 -15.61 -14.05 -4.93
C TYR A 389 -14.80 -13.89 -6.20
N PHE A 390 -15.18 -12.96 -7.06
CA PHE A 390 -14.45 -12.66 -8.30
C PHE A 390 -14.74 -11.22 -8.73
N ASN A 391 -13.92 -10.68 -9.62
CA ASN A 391 -14.20 -9.37 -10.22
C ASN A 391 -14.79 -9.53 -11.61
N SER A 392 -15.65 -8.56 -12.00
CA SER A 392 -16.30 -8.57 -13.31
C SER A 392 -16.60 -7.16 -13.80
N VAL A 393 -16.42 -6.93 -15.11
CA VAL A 393 -16.81 -5.66 -15.77
C VAL A 393 -18.25 -5.65 -16.26
N ARG A 394 -19.04 -6.67 -16.04
CA ARG A 394 -20.38 -6.86 -16.62
C ARG A 394 -21.39 -5.79 -16.23
N SER A 395 -21.17 -5.07 -15.12
CA SER A 395 -21.99 -3.93 -14.69
C SER A 395 -21.60 -2.59 -15.30
N GLY A 396 -20.50 -2.55 -16.08
CA GLY A 396 -19.98 -1.33 -16.72
C GLY A 396 -18.72 -0.77 -16.04
N SER A 397 -18.52 -1.03 -14.74
CA SER A 397 -17.31 -0.81 -13.96
C SER A 397 -16.74 -2.15 -13.50
N MET A 398 -15.48 -2.16 -13.04
CA MET A 398 -14.91 -3.36 -12.42
C MET A 398 -15.42 -3.45 -10.98
N GLU A 399 -16.23 -4.46 -10.72
CA GLU A 399 -16.87 -4.69 -9.43
C GLU A 399 -16.60 -6.09 -8.89
N ILE A 400 -16.71 -6.23 -7.56
CA ILE A 400 -16.67 -7.53 -6.91
C ILE A 400 -18.02 -8.20 -7.05
N TRP A 401 -18.00 -9.46 -7.45
CA TRP A 401 -19.12 -10.38 -7.57
C TRP A 401 -18.88 -11.61 -6.70
N CYS A 402 -19.92 -12.38 -6.46
CA CYS A 402 -19.80 -13.69 -5.82
C CYS A 402 -20.72 -14.71 -6.48
N MET A 403 -20.38 -15.99 -6.31
CA MET A 403 -21.14 -17.12 -6.83
C MET A 403 -20.97 -18.36 -5.94
N LYS A 404 -21.81 -19.37 -6.15
CA LYS A 404 -21.55 -20.70 -5.60
C LYS A 404 -20.37 -21.39 -6.31
N PRO A 405 -19.74 -22.41 -5.67
CA PRO A 405 -18.61 -23.13 -6.29
C PRO A 405 -18.91 -23.88 -7.58
N ASP A 406 -20.18 -24.07 -7.93
CA ASP A 406 -20.64 -24.64 -9.21
C ASP A 406 -20.87 -23.58 -10.29
N GLY A 407 -20.64 -22.30 -10.00
CA GLY A 407 -20.87 -21.16 -10.91
C GLY A 407 -22.28 -20.58 -10.85
N SER A 408 -23.19 -21.16 -10.08
CA SER A 408 -24.56 -20.67 -9.94
C SER A 408 -24.68 -19.49 -8.96
N GLU A 409 -25.85 -18.84 -8.95
CA GLU A 409 -26.22 -17.75 -8.04
C GLU A 409 -25.22 -16.56 -8.04
N GLN A 410 -24.82 -16.12 -9.24
CA GLN A 410 -23.91 -14.97 -9.41
C GLN A 410 -24.59 -13.67 -8.96
N GLN A 411 -23.97 -12.94 -8.04
CA GLN A 411 -24.50 -11.70 -7.46
C GLN A 411 -23.41 -10.64 -7.35
N GLN A 412 -23.78 -9.39 -7.61
CA GLN A 412 -22.91 -8.24 -7.39
C GLN A 412 -22.74 -7.94 -5.90
N VAL A 413 -21.52 -7.68 -5.47
CA VAL A 413 -21.14 -7.40 -4.07
C VAL A 413 -20.85 -5.94 -3.85
N THR A 414 -20.14 -5.29 -4.77
CA THR A 414 -19.84 -3.85 -4.74
C THR A 414 -20.55 -3.15 -5.90
N ASP A 415 -20.93 -1.88 -5.66
CA ASP A 415 -21.61 -1.01 -6.65
C ASP A 415 -21.30 0.44 -6.27
N ASP A 416 -20.10 0.90 -6.60
CA ASP A 416 -19.66 2.26 -6.27
C ASP A 416 -18.85 2.90 -7.43
N ALA A 417 -18.33 4.09 -7.23
CA ALA A 417 -17.66 4.84 -8.29
C ALA A 417 -16.25 4.34 -8.63
N PHE A 418 -15.70 3.41 -7.86
CA PHE A 418 -14.32 2.95 -8.01
C PHE A 418 -14.24 1.68 -8.86
N GLN A 419 -13.04 1.36 -9.34
CA GLN A 419 -12.77 0.09 -10.00
C GLN A 419 -12.25 -0.90 -8.93
N ASN A 420 -13.08 -1.83 -8.50
CA ASN A 420 -12.83 -2.75 -7.39
C ASN A 420 -12.24 -4.08 -7.86
N TRP A 421 -11.05 -4.45 -7.33
CA TRP A 421 -10.31 -5.62 -7.77
C TRP A 421 -9.88 -6.50 -6.61
N PHE A 422 -9.74 -7.82 -6.87
CA PHE A 422 -9.11 -8.82 -6.02
C PHE A 422 -9.65 -8.83 -4.58
N ALA A 423 -10.87 -9.34 -4.42
CA ALA A 423 -11.49 -9.50 -3.11
C ALA A 423 -10.91 -10.69 -2.37
N HIS A 424 -10.15 -10.44 -1.31
CA HIS A 424 -9.54 -11.45 -0.46
C HIS A 424 -10.34 -11.61 0.83
N PRO A 425 -11.07 -12.73 1.03
CA PRO A 425 -11.77 -12.99 2.29
C PRO A 425 -10.78 -13.27 3.43
N SER A 426 -11.06 -12.70 4.59
CA SER A 426 -10.29 -13.00 5.81
C SER A 426 -10.47 -14.46 6.23
N PRO A 427 -9.47 -15.12 6.86
CA PRO A 427 -9.58 -16.50 7.32
C PRO A 427 -10.78 -16.79 8.24
N ASP A 428 -11.26 -15.80 9.00
CA ASP A 428 -12.45 -15.90 9.85
C ASP A 428 -13.77 -15.62 9.11
N GLY A 429 -13.71 -15.27 7.81
CA GLY A 429 -14.87 -15.02 6.96
C GLY A 429 -15.63 -13.71 7.23
N ARG A 430 -15.14 -12.84 8.11
CA ARG A 430 -15.83 -11.60 8.48
C ARG A 430 -15.58 -10.43 7.56
N TRP A 431 -14.45 -10.44 6.84
CA TRP A 431 -13.97 -9.31 6.07
C TRP A 431 -13.59 -9.69 4.64
N LEU A 432 -13.76 -8.75 3.72
CA LEU A 432 -13.13 -8.78 2.41
C LEU A 432 -12.15 -7.60 2.32
N MET A 433 -10.91 -7.87 1.95
CA MET A 433 -9.94 -6.83 1.57
C MET A 433 -9.89 -6.75 0.05
N MET A 434 -9.91 -5.53 -0.50
CA MET A 434 -9.83 -5.30 -1.94
C MET A 434 -8.95 -4.10 -2.24
N ILE A 435 -8.43 -4.03 -3.45
CA ILE A 435 -7.79 -2.84 -3.99
C ILE A 435 -8.79 -2.11 -4.89
N SER A 436 -8.87 -0.79 -4.74
CA SER A 436 -9.75 0.05 -5.54
C SER A 436 -8.97 1.14 -6.24
N TYR A 437 -9.15 1.20 -7.55
CA TYR A 437 -8.61 2.27 -8.40
C TYR A 437 -9.60 3.41 -8.49
N LEU A 438 -9.08 4.59 -8.82
CA LEU A 438 -9.90 5.78 -9.04
C LEU A 438 -10.78 5.61 -10.29
N PRO A 439 -11.91 6.32 -10.38
CA PRO A 439 -12.89 6.17 -11.46
C PRO A 439 -12.33 6.41 -12.88
N GLU A 440 -11.29 7.23 -13.00
CA GLU A 440 -10.63 7.53 -14.28
C GLU A 440 -9.80 6.37 -14.86
N VAL A 441 -9.50 5.35 -14.06
CA VAL A 441 -8.84 4.14 -14.56
C VAL A 441 -9.85 3.32 -15.36
N PRO A 442 -9.56 2.95 -16.62
CA PRO A 442 -10.51 2.21 -17.45
C PRO A 442 -10.95 0.90 -16.80
N ALA A 443 -12.25 0.61 -16.87
CA ALA A 443 -12.78 -0.68 -16.43
C ALA A 443 -12.05 -1.85 -17.12
N GLY A 444 -11.73 -2.90 -16.38
CA GLY A 444 -10.95 -4.02 -16.88
C GLY A 444 -9.44 -3.79 -16.94
N SER A 445 -8.96 -2.65 -16.46
CA SER A 445 -7.53 -2.33 -16.34
C SER A 445 -7.12 -2.20 -14.87
N HIS A 446 -5.96 -2.77 -14.52
CA HIS A 446 -5.37 -2.67 -13.19
C HIS A 446 -3.87 -2.36 -13.28
N PRO A 447 -3.51 -1.17 -13.81
CA PRO A 447 -2.12 -0.83 -14.07
C PRO A 447 -1.31 -0.64 -12.78
N ARG A 448 0.02 -0.76 -12.90
CA ARG A 448 0.98 -0.32 -11.87
C ARG A 448 1.01 1.20 -11.77
N ASN A 449 1.67 1.69 -10.72
CA ASN A 449 2.00 3.11 -10.58
C ASN A 449 0.76 4.02 -10.57
N GLN A 450 -0.24 3.61 -9.81
CA GLN A 450 -1.48 4.37 -9.64
C GLN A 450 -1.68 4.77 -8.17
N ARG A 451 -2.45 5.82 -7.96
CA ARG A 451 -3.06 6.07 -6.64
C ARG A 451 -4.19 5.09 -6.45
N VAL A 452 -4.08 4.28 -5.43
CA VAL A 452 -5.05 3.25 -5.10
C VAL A 452 -5.40 3.28 -3.61
N MET A 453 -6.48 2.62 -3.28
CA MET A 453 -6.93 2.41 -1.92
C MET A 453 -6.97 0.91 -1.62
N LEU A 454 -6.55 0.53 -0.42
CA LEU A 454 -6.99 -0.73 0.16
C LEU A 454 -8.28 -0.45 0.92
N ARG A 455 -9.32 -1.20 0.59
CA ARG A 455 -10.65 -1.05 1.17
C ARG A 455 -11.06 -2.34 1.85
N LEU A 456 -11.60 -2.19 3.05
CA LEU A 456 -12.07 -3.30 3.89
C LEU A 456 -13.60 -3.27 3.93
N MET A 457 -14.22 -4.36 3.50
CA MET A 457 -15.66 -4.54 3.54
C MET A 457 -16.05 -5.57 4.63
N SER A 458 -17.04 -5.26 5.43
CA SER A 458 -17.69 -6.22 6.30
C SER A 458 -18.59 -7.15 5.48
N VAL A 459 -18.39 -8.45 5.59
CA VAL A 459 -19.21 -9.45 4.86
C VAL A 459 -20.68 -9.42 5.32
N THR A 460 -20.94 -9.07 6.60
CA THR A 460 -22.28 -9.12 7.19
C THR A 460 -23.17 -7.95 6.75
N ASP A 461 -22.67 -6.72 6.82
CA ASP A 461 -23.46 -5.50 6.54
C ASP A 461 -23.00 -4.74 5.29
N ARG A 462 -22.01 -5.28 4.57
CA ARG A 462 -21.42 -4.73 3.33
C ARG A 462 -20.90 -3.31 3.45
N LYS A 463 -20.64 -2.83 4.67
CA LYS A 463 -20.01 -1.52 4.86
C LYS A 463 -18.56 -1.57 4.45
N ILE A 464 -18.17 -0.60 3.62
CA ILE A 464 -16.82 -0.45 3.08
C ILE A 464 -16.14 0.75 3.73
N LYS A 465 -14.87 0.62 4.06
CA LYS A 465 -14.01 1.73 4.49
C LYS A 465 -12.63 1.63 3.84
N SER A 466 -12.04 2.76 3.49
CA SER A 466 -10.64 2.84 3.08
C SER A 466 -9.74 2.68 4.31
N VAL A 467 -8.80 1.75 4.26
CA VAL A 467 -7.88 1.45 5.35
C VAL A 467 -6.43 1.80 5.03
N ALA A 468 -6.13 2.05 3.76
CA ALA A 468 -4.85 2.60 3.32
C ALA A 468 -5.02 3.35 1.99
N PHE A 469 -4.34 4.47 1.87
CA PHE A 469 -4.12 5.20 0.62
C PHE A 469 -2.65 5.05 0.26
N LEU A 470 -2.33 4.69 -0.98
CA LEU A 470 -0.96 4.39 -1.38
C LEU A 470 -0.75 4.57 -2.88
N TYR A 471 0.50 4.67 -3.26
CA TYR A 471 0.93 4.56 -4.64
C TYR A 471 1.29 3.09 -4.92
N GLY A 472 0.52 2.43 -5.80
CA GLY A 472 0.56 0.99 -5.98
C GLY A 472 -0.08 0.55 -7.30
N GLY A 473 -0.99 -0.41 -7.24
CA GLY A 473 -1.70 -0.98 -8.37
C GLY A 473 -1.41 -2.45 -8.58
N GLN A 474 -1.18 -2.86 -9.83
CA GLN A 474 -0.76 -4.23 -10.15
C GLN A 474 0.44 -4.64 -9.30
N GLY A 475 0.36 -5.80 -8.67
CA GLY A 475 1.38 -6.33 -7.75
C GLY A 475 1.17 -5.95 -6.28
N THR A 476 0.31 -4.99 -5.98
CA THR A 476 0.08 -4.55 -4.60
C THR A 476 -0.54 -5.63 -3.73
N ILE A 477 -1.64 -6.24 -4.17
CA ILE A 477 -2.40 -7.25 -3.41
C ILE A 477 -3.19 -8.17 -4.34
N ASN A 478 -2.55 -8.76 -5.34
CA ASN A 478 -3.21 -9.60 -6.35
C ASN A 478 -3.58 -11.01 -5.85
N VAL A 479 -3.09 -11.41 -4.68
CA VAL A 479 -3.20 -12.78 -4.14
C VAL A 479 -3.63 -12.75 -2.67
N PRO A 480 -4.12 -13.86 -2.12
CA PRO A 480 -4.53 -13.94 -0.71
C PRO A 480 -3.43 -13.48 0.24
N SER A 481 -3.67 -12.40 0.97
CA SER A 481 -2.63 -11.67 1.73
C SER A 481 -2.96 -11.50 3.22
N TRP A 482 -3.95 -12.20 3.74
CA TRP A 482 -4.33 -12.16 5.16
C TRP A 482 -3.40 -12.97 6.05
N SER A 483 -3.09 -12.44 7.22
CA SER A 483 -2.50 -13.23 8.31
C SER A 483 -3.48 -14.28 8.83
N PRO A 484 -3.00 -15.44 9.33
CA PRO A 484 -3.87 -16.53 9.78
C PRO A 484 -4.84 -16.15 10.90
N ASP A 485 -4.52 -15.12 11.69
CA ASP A 485 -5.36 -14.60 12.79
C ASP A 485 -6.41 -13.57 12.33
N SER A 486 -6.52 -13.32 11.03
CA SER A 486 -7.44 -12.34 10.42
C SER A 486 -7.25 -10.89 10.88
N LYS A 487 -6.09 -10.56 11.48
CA LYS A 487 -5.84 -9.22 12.02
C LYS A 487 -4.98 -8.34 11.15
N LYS A 488 -4.25 -8.94 10.20
CA LYS A 488 -3.27 -8.21 9.39
C LYS A 488 -3.40 -8.60 7.93
N VAL A 489 -3.02 -7.63 7.07
CA VAL A 489 -2.92 -7.82 5.62
C VAL A 489 -1.54 -7.38 5.17
N ALA A 490 -0.89 -8.18 4.34
CA ALA A 490 0.36 -7.82 3.68
C ALA A 490 0.07 -7.23 2.29
N PHE A 491 0.84 -6.25 1.88
CA PHE A 491 0.72 -5.62 0.57
C PHE A 491 2.03 -4.94 0.16
N VAL A 492 2.12 -4.50 -1.08
CA VAL A 492 3.27 -3.76 -1.61
C VAL A 492 2.84 -2.36 -2.04
N SER A 493 3.62 -1.35 -1.67
CA SER A 493 3.54 0.00 -2.22
C SER A 493 4.82 0.33 -3.00
N TYR A 494 4.72 1.24 -3.98
CA TYR A 494 5.82 1.63 -4.84
C TYR A 494 6.26 3.06 -4.57
N THR A 495 7.54 3.37 -4.85
CA THR A 495 8.08 4.73 -4.81
C THR A 495 9.31 4.80 -5.71
N TYR A 496 9.52 5.90 -6.42
CA TYR A 496 10.64 6.12 -7.36
C TYR A 496 11.71 7.06 -6.81
#